data_06715d1b03375bceda2ed7069f61fefb
#
_entry.id   06715d1b03375bceda2ed7069f61fefb
#
_cell.length_a   1.000
_cell.length_b   1.000
_cell.length_c   1.000
_cell.angle_alpha   90.00
_cell.angle_beta   90.00
_cell.angle_gamma   90.00
#
_symmetry.space_group_name_H-M   'P 1'
#
loop_
_entity.id
_entity.type
_entity.pdbx_description
1 polymer ?
#
loop_
_entity_poly.entity_id
_entity_poly.type
_entity_poly.pdbx_seq_one_letter_code
_entity_poly.pdbx_strand_id
1 'polypeptide(L)'
;MSDAGSGGRFPFLRRNKNSDTPNAFPQSMDPIAPTTGEIHQVFTPSTPRHAAMTSDVTGDFPAMPTSTEGMDEQTERQYAMALAQGMSLPFVDLNEYQIDKEVISMVPDDLCRRNQLLPLSIVNGRIAVAMANPKNFAAVDDVSATTGMPVIAMVAMPSQVRDCINRFLRANA
;
A
#
# COMPACT_ATOMS: atom_id res chain seq x y z
N MET A 1 15.93 65.68 8.75
CA MET A 1 17.03 65.25 7.87
C MET A 1 16.79 63.79 7.67
N SER A 2 16.09 63.51 6.63
CA SER A 2 16.59 62.98 5.36
C SER A 2 16.75 61.47 5.47
N ASP A 3 16.24 60.61 4.73
CA ASP A 3 15.58 60.59 3.45
C ASP A 3 15.50 59.15 2.96
N ALA A 4 14.53 58.90 2.20
CA ALA A 4 14.47 57.99 1.05
C ALA A 4 14.64 56.47 1.31
N GLY A 5 13.71 55.62 1.06
CA GLY A 5 12.97 55.53 -0.18
C GLY A 5 13.69 54.56 -1.13
N SER A 6 13.19 53.35 -1.25
CA SER A 6 13.35 52.51 -2.45
C SER A 6 12.56 51.24 -2.21
N GLY A 7 11.44 50.99 -2.76
CA GLY A 7 11.02 51.06 -4.13
C GLY A 7 11.63 49.91 -4.95
N GLY A 8 11.46 48.66 -4.50
CA GLY A 8 11.80 47.45 -5.22
C GLY A 8 10.56 46.89 -5.92
N ARG A 9 10.37 47.29 -7.16
CA ARG A 9 9.43 46.75 -8.12
C ARG A 9 9.66 45.26 -8.30
N PHE A 10 8.63 44.46 -8.11
CA PHE A 10 8.59 43.12 -8.65
C PHE A 10 8.22 43.19 -10.13
N PRO A 11 9.06 42.78 -11.05
CA PRO A 11 8.68 42.60 -12.43
C PRO A 11 8.46 41.12 -12.72
N PHE A 12 7.41 40.91 -13.50
CA PHE A 12 7.22 39.81 -14.41
C PHE A 12 6.65 38.50 -13.89
N LEU A 13 5.34 38.53 -13.77
CA LEU A 13 4.47 37.51 -14.30
C LEU A 13 4.82 37.23 -15.77
N ARG A 14 5.63 36.22 -16.02
CA ARG A 14 5.66 35.58 -17.33
C ARG A 14 4.47 34.64 -17.44
N ARG A 15 3.44 35.15 -18.05
CA ARG A 15 2.32 34.41 -18.58
C ARG A 15 2.84 33.47 -19.66
N ASN A 16 3.00 32.22 -19.36
CA ASN A 16 3.30 31.19 -20.34
C ASN A 16 2.01 30.86 -21.10
N LYS A 17 1.86 31.51 -22.27
CA LYS A 17 0.89 31.15 -23.28
C LYS A 17 1.48 30.03 -24.11
N ASN A 18 1.25 28.81 -23.77
CA ASN A 18 1.33 27.68 -24.69
C ASN A 18 0.34 26.60 -24.20
N SER A 19 -0.90 26.86 -24.47
CA SER A 19 -1.96 25.87 -24.47
C SER A 19 -2.74 26.01 -25.78
N ASP A 20 -2.10 25.64 -26.86
CA ASP A 20 -2.74 25.36 -28.12
C ASP A 20 -2.12 24.10 -28.70
N THR A 21 -2.60 22.98 -28.25
CA THR A 21 -2.57 21.77 -29.05
C THR A 21 -4.01 21.31 -29.21
N PRO A 22 -4.56 21.49 -30.40
CA PRO A 22 -5.84 20.88 -30.72
C PRO A 22 -5.63 19.37 -30.84
N ASN A 23 -6.26 18.66 -29.94
CA ASN A 23 -6.39 17.21 -29.98
C ASN A 23 -7.29 16.85 -31.19
N ALA A 24 -6.67 16.66 -32.33
CA ALA A 24 -7.32 16.12 -33.50
C ALA A 24 -7.39 14.62 -33.40
N PHE A 25 -8.51 14.10 -32.94
CA PHE A 25 -8.87 12.70 -33.13
C PHE A 25 -9.22 12.51 -34.61
N PRO A 26 -8.59 11.61 -35.34
CA PRO A 26 -9.07 11.22 -36.68
C PRO A 26 -10.28 10.30 -36.49
N GLN A 27 -11.44 10.83 -36.72
CA GLN A 27 -12.63 10.03 -36.99
C GLN A 27 -12.49 9.51 -38.43
N SER A 28 -12.14 8.25 -38.53
CA SER A 28 -12.33 7.49 -39.77
C SER A 28 -13.14 6.25 -39.38
N MET A 29 -14.43 6.42 -39.42
CA MET A 29 -15.37 5.33 -39.51
C MET A 29 -15.51 4.98 -40.98
N ASP A 30 -14.92 3.89 -41.39
CA ASP A 30 -15.32 3.19 -42.59
C ASP A 30 -16.20 2.02 -42.19
N PRO A 31 -17.46 1.97 -42.64
CA PRO A 31 -18.31 0.81 -42.43
C PRO A 31 -17.96 -0.28 -43.44
N ILE A 32 -17.32 -1.34 -42.96
CA ILE A 32 -17.16 -2.53 -43.78
C ILE A 32 -18.44 -3.33 -43.70
N ALA A 33 -19.11 -3.44 -44.83
CA ALA A 33 -20.30 -4.21 -45.05
C ALA A 33 -20.11 -5.72 -44.75
N PRO A 34 -21.19 -6.41 -44.40
CA PRO A 34 -21.12 -7.82 -44.07
C PRO A 34 -20.99 -8.70 -45.32
N THR A 35 -19.92 -9.43 -45.39
CA THR A 35 -19.83 -10.53 -46.37
C THR A 35 -20.50 -11.77 -45.76
N THR A 36 -21.62 -12.10 -46.32
CA THR A 36 -22.34 -13.34 -46.15
C THR A 36 -21.43 -14.54 -46.42
N GLY A 37 -21.18 -15.31 -45.42
CA GLY A 37 -20.51 -16.60 -45.50
C GLY A 37 -21.15 -17.55 -44.48
N GLU A 38 -22.15 -18.23 -44.97
CA GLU A 38 -22.90 -19.29 -44.34
C GLU A 38 -21.98 -20.51 -44.13
N ILE A 39 -21.67 -20.87 -42.90
CA ILE A 39 -21.36 -22.26 -42.54
C ILE A 39 -21.97 -22.58 -41.16
N HIS A 40 -23.01 -23.36 -41.23
CA HIS A 40 -23.50 -24.14 -40.12
C HIS A 40 -22.39 -25.01 -39.55
N GLN A 41 -21.91 -24.71 -38.36
CA GLN A 41 -21.32 -25.73 -37.50
C GLN A 41 -22.03 -25.69 -36.16
N VAL A 42 -22.84 -26.72 -36.02
CA VAL A 42 -23.46 -27.17 -34.78
C VAL A 42 -22.34 -27.45 -33.79
N PHE A 43 -22.10 -26.53 -32.86
CA PHE A 43 -21.18 -26.78 -31.77
C PHE A 43 -21.97 -27.48 -30.65
N THR A 44 -21.86 -28.78 -30.62
CA THR A 44 -22.25 -29.59 -29.47
C THR A 44 -21.23 -29.38 -28.36
N PRO A 45 -21.64 -29.11 -27.12
CA PRO A 45 -20.71 -29.09 -26.01
C PRO A 45 -20.40 -30.53 -25.60
N SER A 46 -19.34 -31.07 -26.19
CA SER A 46 -18.70 -32.27 -25.65
C SER A 46 -17.73 -31.86 -24.55
N THR A 47 -18.09 -32.19 -23.35
CA THR A 47 -17.21 -32.22 -22.20
C THR A 47 -16.00 -33.13 -22.50
N PRO A 48 -14.77 -32.65 -22.50
CA PRO A 48 -13.64 -33.54 -22.33
C PRO A 48 -13.30 -33.64 -20.85
N ARG A 49 -13.53 -34.85 -20.36
CA ARG A 49 -12.84 -35.36 -19.19
C ARG A 49 -11.34 -35.25 -19.39
N HIS A 50 -10.68 -34.76 -18.35
CA HIS A 50 -9.35 -35.16 -17.94
C HIS A 50 -8.28 -35.23 -19.01
N ALA A 51 -7.50 -34.21 -19.07
CA ALA A 51 -6.08 -34.37 -19.29
C ALA A 51 -5.37 -33.43 -18.35
N ALA A 52 -4.76 -34.01 -17.35
CA ALA A 52 -3.75 -33.38 -16.55
C ALA A 52 -2.64 -32.91 -17.49
N MET A 53 -2.55 -31.62 -17.70
CA MET A 53 -1.31 -30.99 -18.14
C MET A 53 -0.88 -30.05 -17.04
N THR A 54 -0.03 -30.59 -16.21
CA THR A 54 0.90 -29.88 -15.36
C THR A 54 1.71 -28.91 -16.22
N SER A 55 1.24 -27.69 -16.29
CA SER A 55 2.13 -26.60 -16.65
C SER A 55 2.73 -26.09 -15.34
N ASP A 56 3.88 -26.62 -15.02
CA ASP A 56 4.82 -26.06 -14.09
C ASP A 56 5.18 -24.63 -14.52
N VAL A 57 4.38 -23.68 -14.10
CA VAL A 57 4.83 -22.33 -13.83
C VAL A 57 4.44 -22.07 -12.39
N THR A 58 4.99 -22.89 -11.56
CA THR A 58 5.00 -22.66 -10.13
C THR A 58 6.07 -21.61 -9.87
N GLY A 59 5.69 -20.36 -10.00
CA GLY A 59 6.22 -19.39 -9.08
C GLY A 59 5.74 -19.86 -7.72
N ASP A 60 6.61 -20.56 -7.00
CA ASP A 60 6.40 -21.07 -5.67
C ASP A 60 6.20 -19.86 -4.73
N PHE A 61 5.01 -19.29 -4.77
CA PHE A 61 4.55 -18.44 -3.69
C PHE A 61 4.04 -19.41 -2.63
N PRO A 62 4.74 -19.56 -1.52
CA PRO A 62 4.25 -20.39 -0.43
C PRO A 62 2.82 -19.95 -0.11
N ALA A 63 1.91 -20.92 -0.13
CA ALA A 63 0.51 -20.69 0.20
C ALA A 63 0.45 -19.91 1.51
N MET A 64 -0.19 -18.75 1.48
CA MET A 64 -0.34 -17.88 2.63
C MET A 64 -1.00 -18.66 3.76
N PRO A 65 -0.33 -18.92 4.89
CA PRO A 65 -1.01 -19.45 6.04
C PRO A 65 -2.00 -18.41 6.53
N THR A 66 -3.24 -18.77 6.55
CA THR A 66 -4.35 -17.89 6.97
C THR A 66 -4.35 -17.59 8.47
N SER A 67 -3.48 -18.24 9.22
CA SER A 67 -3.30 -18.02 10.66
C SER A 67 -1.83 -18.21 11.04
N THR A 68 -1.25 -17.17 11.56
CA THR A 68 0.13 -17.12 12.07
C THR A 68 0.25 -17.78 13.47
N GLU A 69 -0.82 -18.39 13.96
CA GLU A 69 -0.84 -19.04 15.26
C GLU A 69 -0.12 -20.39 15.18
N GLY A 70 1.08 -20.43 15.72
CA GLY A 70 1.89 -21.66 15.81
C GLY A 70 3.13 -21.72 14.90
N MET A 71 3.48 -20.62 14.24
CA MET A 71 4.76 -20.53 13.54
C MET A 71 5.89 -20.24 14.53
N ASP A 72 7.06 -20.87 14.27
CA ASP A 72 8.27 -20.50 14.99
C ASP A 72 8.64 -19.05 14.67
N GLU A 73 9.21 -18.35 15.62
CA GLU A 73 9.64 -16.95 15.46
C GLU A 73 10.55 -16.76 14.24
N GLN A 74 11.39 -17.73 13.93
CA GLN A 74 12.26 -17.67 12.75
C GLN A 74 11.49 -17.75 11.43
N THR A 75 10.49 -18.59 11.36
CA THR A 75 9.63 -18.74 10.17
C THR A 75 8.79 -17.48 9.98
N GLU A 76 8.25 -16.95 11.06
CA GLU A 76 7.49 -15.70 11.04
C GLU A 76 8.34 -14.50 10.59
N ARG A 77 9.59 -14.43 11.08
CA ARG A 77 10.56 -13.41 10.67
C ARG A 77 10.89 -13.50 9.17
N GLN A 78 11.18 -14.69 8.67
CA GLN A 78 11.46 -14.93 7.26
C GLN A 78 10.26 -14.54 6.38
N TYR A 79 9.05 -14.89 6.80
CA TYR A 79 7.83 -14.51 6.12
C TYR A 79 7.64 -12.99 6.07
N ALA A 80 7.81 -12.31 7.20
CA ALA A 80 7.70 -10.86 7.29
C ALA A 80 8.76 -10.16 6.44
N MET A 81 9.99 -10.66 6.40
CA MET A 81 11.05 -10.14 5.54
C MET A 81 10.76 -10.34 4.06
N ALA A 82 10.27 -11.52 3.67
CA ALA A 82 9.87 -11.81 2.29
C ALA A 82 8.72 -10.90 1.83
N LEU A 83 7.75 -10.67 2.71
CA LEU A 83 6.63 -9.76 2.47
C LEU A 83 7.10 -8.31 2.30
N ALA A 84 8.03 -7.86 3.15
CA ALA A 84 8.64 -6.54 3.07
C ALA A 84 9.37 -6.33 1.74
N GLN A 85 10.17 -7.31 1.33
CA GLN A 85 10.87 -7.27 0.05
C GLN A 85 9.92 -7.27 -1.15
N GLY A 86 8.89 -8.11 -1.13
CA GLY A 86 7.88 -8.18 -2.19
C GLY A 86 7.10 -6.89 -2.39
N MET A 87 6.97 -6.08 -1.35
CA MET A 87 6.26 -4.79 -1.38
C MET A 87 7.19 -3.58 -1.38
N SER A 88 8.49 -3.78 -1.40
CA SER A 88 9.50 -2.71 -1.28
C SER A 88 9.32 -1.84 -0.03
N LEU A 89 8.91 -2.46 1.07
CA LEU A 89 8.73 -1.83 2.36
C LEU A 89 9.87 -2.20 3.30
N PRO A 90 10.25 -1.32 4.24
CA PRO A 90 11.24 -1.66 5.24
C PRO A 90 10.68 -2.68 6.25
N PHE A 91 11.51 -3.64 6.63
CA PHE A 91 11.24 -4.52 7.76
C PHE A 91 11.75 -3.88 9.05
N VAL A 92 10.99 -3.98 10.11
CA VAL A 92 11.35 -3.49 11.44
C VAL A 92 11.19 -4.58 12.49
N ASP A 93 12.19 -4.70 13.36
CA ASP A 93 12.13 -5.55 14.54
C ASP A 93 11.69 -4.70 15.75
N LEU A 94 10.52 -5.00 16.29
CA LEU A 94 9.95 -4.21 17.39
C LEU A 94 10.66 -4.43 18.73
N ASN A 95 11.45 -5.50 18.87
CA ASN A 95 12.26 -5.73 20.07
C ASN A 95 13.45 -4.78 20.16
N GLU A 96 13.97 -4.35 19.01
CA GLU A 96 15.13 -3.46 18.93
C GLU A 96 14.74 -1.99 18.70
N TYR A 97 13.48 -1.74 18.30
CA TYR A 97 13.02 -0.40 17.95
C TYR A 97 12.49 0.35 19.18
N GLN A 98 12.92 1.59 19.34
CA GLN A 98 12.39 2.49 20.35
C GLN A 98 11.02 3.02 19.94
N ILE A 99 10.00 2.67 20.71
CA ILE A 99 8.63 3.04 20.43
C ILE A 99 8.26 4.25 21.28
N ASP A 100 7.81 5.32 20.63
CA ASP A 100 7.35 6.53 21.29
C ASP A 100 5.94 6.39 21.82
N LYS A 101 5.78 6.47 23.14
CA LYS A 101 4.48 6.36 23.80
C LYS A 101 3.51 7.49 23.43
N GLU A 102 4.04 8.67 23.14
CA GLU A 102 3.24 9.82 22.72
C GLU A 102 2.59 9.54 21.35
N VAL A 103 3.34 8.93 20.44
CA VAL A 103 2.87 8.60 19.10
C VAL A 103 1.80 7.49 19.14
N ILE A 104 1.94 6.54 20.06
CA ILE A 104 0.92 5.51 20.28
C ILE A 104 -0.41 6.15 20.69
N SER A 105 -0.38 7.16 21.53
CA SER A 105 -1.60 7.85 22.02
C SER A 105 -2.31 8.67 20.93
N MET A 106 -1.65 8.95 19.82
CA MET A 106 -2.25 9.66 18.68
C MET A 106 -3.17 8.79 17.82
N VAL A 107 -3.02 7.48 17.91
CA VAL A 107 -3.81 6.51 17.14
C VAL A 107 -4.74 5.75 18.09
N PRO A 108 -6.03 5.64 17.78
CA PRO A 108 -6.98 4.89 18.61
C PRO A 108 -6.59 3.42 18.78
N ASP A 109 -6.72 2.92 20.01
CA ASP A 109 -6.42 1.53 20.38
C ASP A 109 -7.19 0.53 19.50
N ASP A 110 -8.43 0.83 19.17
CA ASP A 110 -9.26 -0.01 18.30
C ASP A 110 -8.68 -0.18 16.91
N LEU A 111 -8.10 0.88 16.35
CA LEU A 111 -7.42 0.84 15.06
C LEU A 111 -6.19 -0.07 15.12
N CYS A 112 -5.38 0.09 16.17
CA CYS A 112 -4.19 -0.72 16.38
C CYS A 112 -4.52 -2.21 16.52
N ARG A 113 -5.55 -2.54 17.30
CA ARG A 113 -5.96 -3.93 17.53
C ARG A 113 -6.61 -4.57 16.32
N ARG A 114 -7.53 -3.86 15.68
CA ARG A 114 -8.30 -4.37 14.54
C ARG A 114 -7.42 -4.64 13.32
N ASN A 115 -6.48 -3.76 13.07
CA ASN A 115 -5.61 -3.83 11.90
C ASN A 115 -4.23 -4.42 12.17
N GLN A 116 -3.95 -4.83 13.42
CA GLN A 116 -2.63 -5.33 13.84
C GLN A 116 -1.50 -4.40 13.39
N LEU A 117 -1.63 -3.14 13.76
CA LEU A 117 -0.64 -2.10 13.49
C LEU A 117 -0.21 -1.41 14.78
N LEU A 118 0.98 -0.87 14.79
CA LEU A 118 1.53 -0.14 15.91
C LEU A 118 2.24 1.12 15.41
N PRO A 119 1.83 2.31 15.83
CA PRO A 119 2.58 3.51 15.55
C PRO A 119 3.88 3.50 16.36
N LEU A 120 4.99 3.85 15.72
CA LEU A 120 6.33 3.75 16.28
C LEU A 120 6.90 5.10 16.68
N SER A 121 7.00 6.00 15.72
CA SER A 121 7.62 7.31 15.89
C SER A 121 7.23 8.25 14.76
N ILE A 122 7.55 9.53 14.92
CA ILE A 122 7.36 10.53 13.87
C ILE A 122 8.73 10.87 13.27
N VAL A 123 8.88 10.64 11.97
CA VAL A 123 10.10 10.90 11.23
C VAL A 123 9.81 11.90 10.10
N ASN A 124 10.46 13.05 10.14
CA ASN A 124 10.30 14.09 9.11
C ASN A 124 8.83 14.50 8.85
N GLY A 125 8.02 14.61 9.91
CA GLY A 125 6.60 14.96 9.79
C GLY A 125 5.71 13.84 9.23
N ARG A 126 6.22 12.60 9.22
CA ARG A 126 5.48 11.39 8.82
C ARG A 126 5.43 10.43 9.98
N ILE A 127 4.29 9.80 10.17
CA ILE A 127 4.16 8.77 11.20
C ILE A 127 4.63 7.41 10.67
N ALA A 128 5.61 6.81 11.35
CA ALA A 128 6.07 5.47 11.07
C ALA A 128 5.17 4.46 11.78
N VAL A 129 4.64 3.50 11.05
CA VAL A 129 3.71 2.49 11.56
C VAL A 129 4.18 1.09 11.18
N ALA A 130 4.37 0.25 12.19
CA ALA A 130 4.62 -1.18 11.99
C ALA A 130 3.31 -1.91 11.77
N MET A 131 3.25 -2.74 10.76
CA MET A 131 2.07 -3.51 10.37
C MET A 131 2.41 -4.98 10.19
N ALA A 132 1.54 -5.83 10.71
CA ALA A 132 1.62 -7.27 10.44
C ALA A 132 1.20 -7.61 9.00
N ASN A 133 0.24 -6.86 8.47
CA ASN A 133 -0.24 -7.02 7.10
C ASN A 133 -0.19 -5.69 6.33
N PRO A 134 0.89 -5.44 5.59
CA PRO A 134 1.05 -4.19 4.84
C PRO A 134 0.15 -4.08 3.60
N LYS A 135 -0.59 -5.14 3.25
CA LYS A 135 -1.58 -5.11 2.16
C LYS A 135 -2.87 -4.39 2.58
N ASN A 136 -3.04 -4.11 3.86
CA ASN A 136 -4.22 -3.40 4.37
C ASN A 136 -4.03 -1.88 4.22
N PHE A 137 -4.20 -1.38 3.00
CA PHE A 137 -4.07 0.05 2.70
C PHE A 137 -5.15 0.89 3.41
N ALA A 138 -6.33 0.33 3.66
CA ALA A 138 -7.38 1.02 4.40
C ALA A 138 -6.91 1.40 5.82
N ALA A 139 -6.14 0.52 6.46
CA ALA A 139 -5.57 0.83 7.77
C ALA A 139 -4.54 1.97 7.73
N VAL A 140 -3.77 2.07 6.66
CA VAL A 140 -2.82 3.18 6.44
C VAL A 140 -3.57 4.49 6.26
N ASP A 141 -4.65 4.48 5.48
CA ASP A 141 -5.51 5.65 5.26
C ASP A 141 -6.22 6.08 6.55
N ASP A 142 -6.72 5.13 7.35
CA ASP A 142 -7.35 5.40 8.63
C ASP A 142 -6.39 6.09 9.61
N VAL A 143 -5.15 5.61 9.69
CA VAL A 143 -4.12 6.24 10.54
C VAL A 143 -3.78 7.64 10.03
N SER A 144 -3.62 7.81 8.72
CA SER A 144 -3.36 9.11 8.11
C SER A 144 -4.49 10.10 8.36
N ALA A 145 -5.74 9.66 8.22
CA ALA A 145 -6.93 10.48 8.48
C ALA A 145 -7.04 10.89 9.97
N THR A 146 -6.69 9.96 10.87
CA THR A 146 -6.78 10.20 12.32
C THR A 146 -5.69 11.13 12.81
N THR A 147 -4.47 10.99 12.31
CA THR A 147 -3.30 11.76 12.76
C THR A 147 -3.09 13.05 11.95
N GLY A 148 -3.70 13.14 10.77
CA GLY A 148 -3.46 14.22 9.81
C GLY A 148 -2.07 14.21 9.20
N MET A 149 -1.30 13.11 9.36
CA MET A 149 0.07 12.97 8.88
C MET A 149 0.19 11.85 7.85
N PRO A 150 1.07 11.99 6.86
CA PRO A 150 1.36 10.90 5.95
C PRO A 150 2.03 9.74 6.70
N VAL A 151 1.68 8.51 6.33
CA VAL A 151 2.13 7.28 6.98
C VAL A 151 3.31 6.66 6.24
N ILE A 152 4.31 6.22 6.98
CA ILE A 152 5.37 5.32 6.50
C ILE A 152 5.04 3.92 7.01
N ALA A 153 4.54 3.06 6.14
CA ALA A 153 4.28 1.68 6.50
C ALA A 153 5.58 0.87 6.56
N MET A 154 5.76 0.13 7.62
CA MET A 154 6.86 -0.81 7.83
C MET A 154 6.27 -2.19 8.12
N VAL A 155 6.98 -3.23 7.72
CA VAL A 155 6.55 -4.61 8.00
C VAL A 155 7.19 -5.08 9.29
N ALA A 156 6.40 -5.67 10.19
CA ALA A 156 6.87 -6.28 11.41
C ALA A 156 6.28 -7.68 11.60
N MET A 157 6.88 -8.47 12.46
CA MET A 157 6.34 -9.79 12.79
C MET A 157 4.99 -9.66 13.49
N PRO A 158 3.96 -10.42 13.07
CA PRO A 158 2.63 -10.39 13.70
C PRO A 158 2.64 -10.66 15.20
N SER A 159 3.46 -11.58 15.66
CA SER A 159 3.63 -11.87 17.10
C SER A 159 4.12 -10.64 17.86
N GLN A 160 5.16 -9.98 17.38
CA GLN A 160 5.72 -8.78 17.99
C GLN A 160 4.73 -7.61 18.01
N VAL A 161 4.00 -7.40 16.91
CA VAL A 161 2.96 -6.36 16.85
C VAL A 161 1.89 -6.62 17.92
N ARG A 162 1.42 -7.87 18.04
CA ARG A 162 0.42 -8.26 19.01
C ARG A 162 0.91 -8.07 20.46
N ASP A 163 2.14 -8.47 20.75
CA ASP A 163 2.74 -8.34 22.08
C ASP A 163 2.94 -6.88 22.46
N CYS A 164 3.42 -6.06 21.53
CA CYS A 164 3.56 -4.63 21.73
C CYS A 164 2.20 -3.94 21.93
N ILE A 165 1.19 -4.29 21.15
CA ILE A 165 -0.19 -3.80 21.34
C ILE A 165 -0.67 -4.14 22.76
N ASN A 166 -0.50 -5.37 23.19
CA ASN A 166 -0.90 -5.80 24.53
C ASN A 166 -0.11 -5.09 25.64
N ARG A 167 1.17 -4.82 25.40
CA ARG A 167 2.04 -4.17 26.38
C ARG A 167 1.75 -2.69 26.53
N PHE A 168 1.62 -1.98 25.41
CA PHE A 168 1.48 -0.51 25.41
C PHE A 168 0.05 -0.05 25.57
N LEU A 169 -0.92 -0.73 24.97
CA LEU A 169 -2.33 -0.34 25.04
C LEU A 169 -3.03 -0.78 26.32
N ARG A 170 -2.49 -1.77 27.05
CA ARG A 170 -2.96 -2.08 28.41
C ARG A 170 -2.44 -1.10 29.46
N ALA A 171 -1.32 -0.45 29.19
CA ALA A 171 -0.75 0.53 30.10
C ALA A 171 -1.50 1.87 30.06
N ASN A 172 -2.30 2.11 29.02
CA ASN A 172 -3.11 3.33 28.84
C ASN A 172 -4.61 3.13 29.10
N ALA A 173 -5.00 1.93 29.52
CA ALA A 173 -6.40 1.62 29.85
C ALA A 173 -6.74 1.98 31.30
#